data_c16b0d7207c71994bea047e933eb7969
#
_entry.id   c16b0d7207c71994bea047e933eb7969
#
_cell.length_a   1.000
_cell.length_b   1.000
_cell.length_c   1.000
_cell.angle_alpha   90.00
_cell.angle_beta   90.00
_cell.angle_gamma   90.00
#
_symmetry.space_group_name_H-M   'P 1'
#
loop_
_entity.id
_entity.type
_entity.pdbx_description
1 polymer ?
#
loop_
_entity_poly.entity_id
_entity_poly.type
_entity_poly.pdbx_seq_one_letter_code
_entity_poly.pdbx_strand_id
1 'polypeptide(L)'
;MLQENAPAESESDTNSTPARAAWSTENVNVETRALLDRDSNAFLHQSVSTPCLTAIKKAEGIYIEDVGGRRYIDFHGNNVHHIGYGHPRLKRAISEQMDALPFAPRRFTCEPAVQLAEKLAAITPGNLSKVLFTTGGSDAIEVAIKVARAATGRFKTLSFWDAFHGAGFGAASVGGEALFRGKPHGPLMPGAEHVAPFGSFNCPYGGRNAQESGDACARMIDYVLTREGDFAAFIAEPIRAVPYVPPPGFWRKVREACDRTGTLLIFDEIPTGLGKTGRMFSCEHDGVTPDILVLGKGLGGGILPIAAAVCRPELDVGGAWAFGHYTHEKNPVTTRAALETIQIIEDEGLVENAARVGQCALERLESWKDRFTEVVDVRGRGFLMGIELAGNDDKRPAKAIAERTLYNALENGLSFKTTMGNVLTLTPPLVTSQAQMDQALDILETALAAARNA
;
A
#
# COMPACT_ATOMS: atom_id res chain seq x y z
N MET A 1 -18.10 27.43 7.63
CA MET A 1 -17.48 27.27 8.96
C MET A 1 -16.82 25.89 9.18
N LEU A 2 -16.54 25.09 8.15
CA LEU A 2 -15.84 23.78 8.26
C LEU A 2 -14.51 23.71 7.51
N GLN A 3 -14.03 24.82 6.91
CA GLN A 3 -12.76 24.86 6.15
C GLN A 3 -11.52 25.20 7.01
N GLU A 4 -11.70 25.59 8.29
CA GLU A 4 -10.56 26.04 9.13
C GLU A 4 -9.82 24.95 9.88
N ASN A 5 -10.17 23.65 9.72
CA ASN A 5 -9.57 22.55 10.49
C ASN A 5 -9.02 21.41 9.63
N ALA A 6 -8.72 21.61 8.35
CA ALA A 6 -7.91 20.66 7.61
C ALA A 6 -6.50 20.63 8.21
N PRO A 7 -5.82 19.47 8.29
CA PRO A 7 -4.43 19.43 8.70
C PRO A 7 -3.64 20.44 7.85
N ALA A 8 -2.82 21.26 8.47
CA ALA A 8 -2.08 22.33 7.80
C ALA A 8 -1.12 21.81 6.71
N GLU A 9 -0.85 20.51 6.68
CA GLU A 9 -0.05 19.81 5.69
C GLU A 9 -0.69 18.46 5.39
N SER A 10 -1.26 18.32 4.20
CA SER A 10 -1.65 17.00 3.69
C SER A 10 -0.42 16.27 3.18
N GLU A 11 -0.22 15.05 3.65
CA GLU A 11 0.87 14.16 3.23
C GLU A 11 0.54 13.39 1.95
N SER A 12 -0.70 13.46 1.48
CA SER A 12 -1.19 12.77 0.29
C SER A 12 -1.59 13.76 -0.79
N ASP A 13 -1.63 13.29 -2.05
CA ASP A 13 -2.26 13.99 -3.17
C ASP A 13 -3.72 14.29 -2.81
N THR A 14 -4.02 15.56 -2.59
CA THR A 14 -5.36 16.02 -2.25
C THR A 14 -6.10 16.54 -3.48
N ASN A 15 -7.41 16.50 -3.42
CA ASN A 15 -8.28 16.93 -4.51
C ASN A 15 -8.56 18.45 -4.55
N SER A 16 -7.78 19.27 -3.83
CA SER A 16 -8.08 20.70 -3.61
C SER A 16 -6.92 21.66 -3.88
N THR A 17 -5.86 21.23 -4.60
CA THR A 17 -4.72 22.10 -4.89
C THR A 17 -4.97 23.03 -6.08
N PRO A 18 -4.32 24.22 -6.13
CA PRO A 18 -4.39 25.10 -7.28
C PRO A 18 -3.84 24.46 -8.59
N ALA A 19 -2.78 23.68 -8.51
CA ALA A 19 -2.22 22.99 -9.65
C ALA A 19 -3.19 21.96 -10.24
N ARG A 20 -3.89 21.19 -9.37
CA ARG A 20 -4.97 20.29 -9.80
C ARG A 20 -6.10 21.03 -10.51
N ALA A 21 -6.53 22.18 -9.99
CA ALA A 21 -7.59 22.96 -10.57
C ALA A 21 -7.18 23.51 -11.96
N ALA A 22 -5.95 24.00 -12.09
CA ALA A 22 -5.40 24.46 -13.37
C ALA A 22 -5.36 23.31 -14.39
N TRP A 23 -4.76 22.17 -14.03
CA TRP A 23 -4.71 21.00 -14.89
C TRP A 23 -6.10 20.53 -15.33
N SER A 24 -7.07 20.46 -14.42
CA SER A 24 -8.46 20.09 -14.73
C SER A 24 -9.11 21.06 -15.71
N THR A 25 -8.84 22.36 -15.58
CA THR A 25 -9.39 23.37 -16.48
C THR A 25 -8.90 23.19 -17.91
N GLU A 26 -7.62 22.88 -18.09
CA GLU A 26 -6.96 22.77 -19.40
C GLU A 26 -7.18 21.42 -20.06
N ASN A 27 -7.24 20.35 -19.28
CA ASN A 27 -7.16 18.97 -19.78
C ASN A 27 -8.49 18.20 -19.76
N VAL A 28 -9.51 18.66 -19.03
CA VAL A 28 -10.80 17.96 -18.91
C VAL A 28 -11.79 18.54 -19.93
N ASN A 29 -12.27 17.70 -20.86
CA ASN A 29 -13.26 18.09 -21.86
C ASN A 29 -14.67 18.23 -21.27
N VAL A 30 -15.60 18.76 -22.06
CA VAL A 30 -16.99 19.05 -21.63
C VAL A 30 -17.73 17.78 -21.16
N GLU A 31 -17.57 16.66 -21.88
CA GLU A 31 -18.21 15.38 -21.54
C GLU A 31 -17.72 14.85 -20.19
N THR A 32 -16.41 14.83 -20.01
CA THR A 32 -15.78 14.40 -18.74
C THR A 32 -16.21 15.32 -17.60
N ARG A 33 -16.26 16.65 -17.82
CA ARG A 33 -16.69 17.61 -16.80
C ARG A 33 -18.13 17.35 -16.37
N ALA A 34 -19.04 17.11 -17.31
CA ALA A 34 -20.43 16.79 -17.01
C ALA A 34 -20.56 15.50 -16.16
N LEU A 35 -19.67 14.51 -16.38
CA LEU A 35 -19.63 13.31 -15.56
C LEU A 35 -19.07 13.59 -14.15
N LEU A 36 -18.01 14.39 -14.04
CA LEU A 36 -17.44 14.81 -12.76
C LEU A 36 -18.41 15.63 -11.92
N ASP A 37 -19.22 16.49 -12.54
CA ASP A 37 -20.27 17.24 -11.86
C ASP A 37 -21.35 16.30 -11.28
N ARG A 38 -21.73 15.26 -12.03
CA ARG A 38 -22.66 14.23 -11.55
C ARG A 38 -22.07 13.40 -10.43
N ASP A 39 -20.78 13.03 -10.51
CA ASP A 39 -20.04 12.34 -9.46
C ASP A 39 -20.04 13.18 -8.17
N SER A 40 -19.64 14.43 -8.27
CA SER A 40 -19.59 15.36 -7.15
C SER A 40 -20.97 15.59 -6.48
N ASN A 41 -22.05 15.53 -7.26
CA ASN A 41 -23.40 15.65 -6.71
C ASN A 41 -23.94 14.35 -6.09
N ALA A 42 -23.38 13.19 -6.45
CA ALA A 42 -23.88 11.89 -6.02
C ALA A 42 -23.10 11.29 -4.83
N PHE A 43 -21.82 11.60 -4.69
CA PHE A 43 -20.94 11.00 -3.69
C PHE A 43 -20.59 11.97 -2.56
N LEU A 44 -20.30 11.43 -1.38
CA LEU A 44 -19.75 12.22 -0.29
C LEU A 44 -18.36 12.75 -0.67
N HIS A 45 -18.15 14.04 -0.44
CA HIS A 45 -16.83 14.65 -0.64
C HIS A 45 -15.85 14.19 0.42
N GLN A 46 -14.66 13.83 -0.02
CA GLN A 46 -13.54 13.47 0.85
C GLN A 46 -12.20 13.78 0.17
N SER A 47 -11.18 14.02 0.97
CA SER A 47 -9.92 14.66 0.55
C SER A 47 -9.16 13.92 -0.56
N VAL A 48 -9.32 12.60 -0.69
CA VAL A 48 -8.53 11.77 -1.62
C VAL A 48 -9.36 11.11 -2.72
N SER A 49 -10.62 11.48 -2.89
CA SER A 49 -11.47 10.90 -3.93
C SER A 49 -12.40 11.92 -4.59
N THR A 50 -13.43 12.42 -3.92
CA THR A 50 -14.44 13.29 -4.52
C THR A 50 -14.21 14.76 -4.12
N PRO A 51 -14.04 15.68 -5.06
CA PRO A 51 -14.19 15.57 -6.52
C PRO A 51 -13.01 14.82 -7.18
N CYS A 52 -13.33 13.98 -8.17
CA CYS A 52 -12.35 13.21 -8.92
C CYS A 52 -11.53 14.08 -9.90
N LEU A 53 -10.35 13.62 -10.33
CA LEU A 53 -9.46 14.34 -11.25
C LEU A 53 -9.97 14.28 -12.70
N THR A 54 -10.31 13.06 -13.15
CA THR A 54 -10.85 12.76 -14.48
C THR A 54 -11.72 11.50 -14.41
N ALA A 55 -12.29 11.07 -15.51
CA ALA A 55 -13.17 9.90 -15.60
C ALA A 55 -12.54 8.83 -16.51
N ILE A 56 -12.42 7.60 -16.02
CA ILE A 56 -11.84 6.49 -16.75
C ILE A 56 -12.95 5.65 -17.38
N LYS A 57 -12.80 5.29 -18.65
CA LYS A 57 -13.75 4.42 -19.38
C LYS A 57 -13.19 3.03 -19.69
N LYS A 58 -11.87 2.86 -19.74
CA LYS A 58 -11.23 1.59 -20.08
C LYS A 58 -9.93 1.40 -19.30
N ALA A 59 -9.64 0.15 -18.95
CA ALA A 59 -8.35 -0.26 -18.41
C ALA A 59 -7.93 -1.61 -19.00
N GLU A 60 -6.65 -1.75 -19.41
CA GLU A 60 -6.11 -2.97 -20.04
C GLU A 60 -4.58 -3.04 -19.87
N GLY A 61 -4.08 -4.16 -19.39
CA GLY A 61 -2.65 -4.34 -19.13
C GLY A 61 -2.13 -3.31 -18.14
N ILE A 62 -1.17 -2.48 -18.55
CA ILE A 62 -0.62 -1.41 -17.72
C ILE A 62 -1.28 -0.04 -17.97
N TYR A 63 -2.33 0.01 -18.77
CA TYR A 63 -2.90 1.25 -19.27
C TYR A 63 -4.31 1.50 -18.74
N ILE A 64 -4.61 2.76 -18.49
CA ILE A 64 -5.96 3.29 -18.31
C ILE A 64 -6.25 4.31 -19.43
N GLU A 65 -7.52 4.47 -19.81
CA GLU A 65 -7.97 5.41 -20.82
C GLU A 65 -9.15 6.22 -20.26
N ASP A 66 -9.06 7.53 -20.34
CA ASP A 66 -10.13 8.42 -19.89
C ASP A 66 -11.27 8.54 -20.91
N VAL A 67 -12.37 9.19 -20.51
CA VAL A 67 -13.55 9.42 -21.38
C VAL A 67 -13.17 10.27 -22.59
N GLY A 68 -12.18 11.16 -22.46
CA GLY A 68 -11.65 11.96 -23.56
C GLY A 68 -10.79 11.20 -24.57
N GLY A 69 -10.47 9.92 -24.29
CA GLY A 69 -9.64 9.05 -25.15
C GLY A 69 -8.14 9.17 -24.89
N ARG A 70 -7.71 9.93 -23.89
CA ARG A 70 -6.30 10.00 -23.50
C ARG A 70 -5.93 8.71 -22.75
N ARG A 71 -4.79 8.16 -23.14
CA ARG A 71 -4.26 6.91 -22.54
C ARG A 71 -3.08 7.21 -21.64
N TYR A 72 -3.06 6.56 -20.47
CA TYR A 72 -1.99 6.69 -19.47
C TYR A 72 -1.36 5.33 -19.17
N ILE A 73 -0.04 5.29 -19.05
CA ILE A 73 0.66 4.22 -18.33
C ILE A 73 0.32 4.44 -16.86
N ASP A 74 -0.25 3.45 -16.17
CA ASP A 74 -0.65 3.61 -14.78
C ASP A 74 0.31 2.91 -13.81
N PHE A 75 1.13 3.71 -13.17
CA PHE A 75 2.05 3.28 -12.12
C PHE A 75 1.54 3.61 -10.71
N HIS A 76 0.22 3.74 -10.57
CA HIS A 76 -0.43 3.88 -9.28
C HIS A 76 -1.41 2.72 -9.01
N GLY A 77 -2.51 2.65 -9.76
CA GLY A 77 -3.56 1.61 -9.68
C GLY A 77 -3.98 1.24 -8.26
N ASN A 78 -3.84 2.11 -7.28
CA ASN A 78 -4.02 1.83 -5.85
C ASN A 78 -3.32 0.53 -5.37
N ASN A 79 -2.28 0.08 -6.08
CA ASN A 79 -1.58 -1.20 -5.84
C ASN A 79 -2.49 -2.45 -5.96
N VAL A 80 -3.56 -2.42 -6.77
CA VAL A 80 -4.42 -3.59 -6.98
C VAL A 80 -4.11 -4.35 -8.28
N HIS A 81 -3.44 -3.72 -9.24
CA HIS A 81 -3.25 -4.17 -10.61
C HIS A 81 -1.97 -5.00 -10.83
N HIS A 82 -1.62 -5.88 -9.88
CA HIS A 82 -0.38 -6.68 -9.93
C HIS A 82 -0.21 -7.41 -11.25
N ILE A 83 -1.23 -8.12 -11.72
CA ILE A 83 -1.23 -8.87 -12.97
C ILE A 83 -1.72 -8.06 -14.19
N GLY A 84 -1.72 -6.72 -14.07
CA GLY A 84 -2.31 -5.82 -15.07
C GLY A 84 -3.84 -5.81 -15.04
N TYR A 85 -4.41 -4.82 -15.70
CA TYR A 85 -5.86 -4.68 -15.80
C TYR A 85 -6.46 -5.70 -16.76
N GLY A 86 -7.54 -6.36 -16.34
CA GLY A 86 -8.37 -7.18 -17.20
C GLY A 86 -7.72 -8.47 -17.71
N HIS A 87 -6.82 -9.07 -16.92
CA HIS A 87 -6.10 -10.29 -17.29
C HIS A 87 -7.05 -11.40 -17.80
N PRO A 88 -6.83 -11.98 -19.01
CA PRO A 88 -7.80 -12.91 -19.63
C PRO A 88 -8.05 -14.18 -18.82
N ARG A 89 -7.02 -14.78 -18.22
CA ARG A 89 -7.15 -15.98 -17.38
C ARG A 89 -8.03 -15.66 -16.15
N LEU A 90 -7.78 -14.53 -15.48
CA LEU A 90 -8.56 -14.12 -14.31
C LEU A 90 -10.04 -13.90 -14.67
N LYS A 91 -10.33 -13.17 -15.76
CA LYS A 91 -11.72 -12.96 -16.21
C LYS A 91 -12.44 -14.28 -16.47
N ARG A 92 -11.78 -15.24 -17.13
CA ARG A 92 -12.33 -16.57 -17.39
C ARG A 92 -12.60 -17.33 -16.10
N ALA A 93 -11.64 -17.40 -15.17
CA ALA A 93 -11.80 -18.09 -13.89
C ALA A 93 -12.95 -17.51 -13.04
N ILE A 94 -13.13 -16.18 -13.06
CA ILE A 94 -14.27 -15.52 -12.40
C ILE A 94 -15.59 -15.92 -13.06
N SER A 95 -15.69 -15.87 -14.38
CA SER A 95 -16.91 -16.22 -15.11
C SER A 95 -17.32 -17.68 -14.86
N GLU A 96 -16.38 -18.62 -15.00
CA GLU A 96 -16.60 -20.05 -14.76
C GLU A 96 -17.05 -20.31 -13.30
N GLN A 97 -16.46 -19.59 -12.34
CA GLN A 97 -16.85 -19.75 -10.93
C GLN A 97 -18.23 -19.17 -10.64
N MET A 98 -18.59 -18.07 -11.28
CA MET A 98 -19.94 -17.48 -11.16
C MET A 98 -21.02 -18.42 -11.71
N ASP A 99 -20.74 -19.13 -12.80
CA ASP A 99 -21.66 -20.11 -13.39
C ASP A 99 -21.77 -21.36 -12.50
N ALA A 100 -20.68 -21.80 -11.87
CA ALA A 100 -20.65 -23.01 -11.07
C ALA A 100 -21.22 -22.82 -9.65
N LEU A 101 -20.74 -21.81 -8.92
CA LEU A 101 -21.15 -21.50 -7.54
C LEU A 101 -20.88 -20.02 -7.25
N PRO A 102 -21.89 -19.14 -7.41
CA PRO A 102 -21.71 -17.69 -7.20
C PRO A 102 -21.59 -17.30 -5.73
N PHE A 103 -22.17 -18.06 -4.83
CA PHE A 103 -22.15 -17.80 -3.40
C PHE A 103 -22.35 -19.08 -2.58
N ALA A 104 -21.62 -19.22 -1.49
CA ALA A 104 -21.81 -20.26 -0.48
C ALA A 104 -22.20 -19.63 0.84
N PRO A 105 -23.40 -19.95 1.42
CA PRO A 105 -23.76 -19.46 2.74
C PRO A 105 -22.73 -19.94 3.79
N ARG A 106 -22.31 -19.06 4.68
CA ARG A 106 -21.18 -19.26 5.60
C ARG A 106 -21.24 -20.55 6.45
N ARG A 107 -22.42 -21.15 6.62
CA ARG A 107 -22.57 -22.45 7.30
C ARG A 107 -21.95 -23.60 6.49
N PHE A 108 -21.70 -23.37 5.19
CA PHE A 108 -21.14 -24.34 4.27
C PHE A 108 -19.74 -23.89 3.85
N THR A 109 -18.86 -24.84 3.62
CA THR A 109 -17.57 -24.55 2.98
C THR A 109 -17.68 -24.69 1.47
N CYS A 110 -16.67 -24.21 0.74
CA CYS A 110 -16.55 -24.40 -0.71
C CYS A 110 -15.09 -24.63 -1.10
N GLU A 111 -14.88 -25.41 -2.14
CA GLU A 111 -13.57 -25.81 -2.62
C GLU A 111 -12.63 -24.62 -2.90
N PRO A 112 -13.02 -23.54 -3.64
CA PRO A 112 -12.13 -22.42 -3.90
C PRO A 112 -11.61 -21.73 -2.64
N ALA A 113 -12.41 -21.65 -1.57
CA ALA A 113 -11.99 -21.04 -0.32
C ALA A 113 -10.95 -21.90 0.41
N VAL A 114 -11.12 -23.22 0.40
CA VAL A 114 -10.15 -24.16 1.00
C VAL A 114 -8.85 -24.12 0.22
N GLN A 115 -8.91 -24.24 -1.11
CA GLN A 115 -7.72 -24.20 -1.98
C GLN A 115 -6.92 -22.91 -1.83
N LEU A 116 -7.57 -21.75 -1.72
CA LEU A 116 -6.88 -20.51 -1.48
C LEU A 116 -6.21 -20.48 -0.10
N ALA A 117 -6.88 -20.97 0.96
CA ALA A 117 -6.29 -21.03 2.28
C ALA A 117 -5.06 -21.96 2.33
N GLU A 118 -5.13 -23.13 1.68
CA GLU A 118 -4.03 -24.08 1.53
C GLU A 118 -2.88 -23.46 0.72
N LYS A 119 -3.22 -22.77 -0.39
CA LYS A 119 -2.21 -22.08 -1.21
C LYS A 119 -1.47 -21.00 -0.41
N LEU A 120 -2.19 -20.16 0.33
CA LEU A 120 -1.57 -19.15 1.19
C LEU A 120 -0.68 -19.79 2.27
N ALA A 121 -1.16 -20.85 2.92
CA ALA A 121 -0.36 -21.58 3.90
C ALA A 121 0.94 -22.17 3.30
N ALA A 122 0.89 -22.61 2.04
CA ALA A 122 2.04 -23.20 1.36
C ALA A 122 3.10 -22.16 0.93
N ILE A 123 2.70 -20.93 0.60
CA ILE A 123 3.61 -19.91 0.07
C ILE A 123 4.06 -18.89 1.12
N THR A 124 3.34 -18.71 2.23
CA THR A 124 3.70 -17.77 3.29
C THR A 124 4.89 -18.28 4.11
N PRO A 125 5.75 -17.37 4.62
CA PRO A 125 6.95 -17.78 5.35
C PRO A 125 6.62 -18.42 6.70
N GLY A 126 7.50 -19.31 7.14
CA GLY A 126 7.40 -19.98 8.44
C GLY A 126 6.24 -20.96 8.53
N ASN A 127 5.43 -20.86 9.60
CA ASN A 127 4.29 -21.74 9.86
C ASN A 127 2.93 -21.03 9.80
N LEU A 128 2.84 -19.92 9.06
CA LEU A 128 1.58 -19.21 8.87
C LEU A 128 0.59 -20.07 8.07
N SER A 129 -0.49 -20.54 8.69
CA SER A 129 -1.37 -21.55 8.08
C SER A 129 -2.85 -21.42 8.45
N LYS A 130 -3.22 -20.51 9.35
CA LYS A 130 -4.62 -20.25 9.70
C LYS A 130 -5.08 -18.95 9.06
N VAL A 131 -6.12 -19.03 8.24
CA VAL A 131 -6.55 -17.91 7.39
C VAL A 131 -7.98 -17.48 7.75
N LEU A 132 -8.18 -16.17 7.87
CA LEU A 132 -9.50 -15.58 7.84
C LEU A 132 -9.56 -14.57 6.68
N PHE A 133 -10.47 -14.82 5.73
CA PHE A 133 -10.71 -13.91 4.62
C PHE A 133 -11.65 -12.79 5.00
N THR A 134 -11.45 -11.63 4.38
CA THR A 134 -12.29 -10.44 4.54
C THR A 134 -12.56 -9.78 3.20
N THR A 135 -13.46 -8.80 3.19
CA THR A 135 -13.82 -8.05 1.98
C THR A 135 -12.85 -6.89 1.67
N GLY A 136 -11.99 -6.54 2.60
CA GLY A 136 -11.03 -5.46 2.41
C GLY A 136 -9.91 -5.47 3.44
N GLY A 137 -8.83 -4.74 3.14
CA GLY A 137 -7.65 -4.65 3.99
C GLY A 137 -7.94 -4.09 5.38
N SER A 138 -8.80 -3.07 5.49
CA SER A 138 -9.21 -2.52 6.79
C SER A 138 -9.82 -3.59 7.68
N ASP A 139 -10.71 -4.43 7.13
CA ASP A 139 -11.33 -5.55 7.86
C ASP A 139 -10.29 -6.59 8.29
N ALA A 140 -9.32 -6.88 7.43
CA ALA A 140 -8.24 -7.83 7.76
C ALA A 140 -7.35 -7.33 8.90
N ILE A 141 -7.06 -6.03 8.95
CA ILE A 141 -6.35 -5.39 10.08
C ILE A 141 -7.20 -5.46 11.36
N GLU A 142 -8.51 -5.18 11.29
CA GLU A 142 -9.42 -5.34 12.44
C GLU A 142 -9.39 -6.77 12.99
N VAL A 143 -9.39 -7.77 12.11
CA VAL A 143 -9.26 -9.19 12.49
C VAL A 143 -7.91 -9.45 13.16
N ALA A 144 -6.81 -8.98 12.57
CA ALA A 144 -5.46 -9.17 13.10
C ALA A 144 -5.31 -8.58 14.52
N ILE A 145 -5.85 -7.37 14.75
CA ILE A 145 -5.88 -6.75 16.09
C ILE A 145 -6.68 -7.59 17.09
N LYS A 146 -7.86 -8.07 16.70
CA LYS A 146 -8.72 -8.90 17.58
C LYS A 146 -8.06 -10.23 17.92
N VAL A 147 -7.43 -10.89 16.93
CA VAL A 147 -6.67 -12.13 17.15
C VAL A 147 -5.53 -11.88 18.13
N ALA A 148 -4.75 -10.82 17.91
CA ALA A 148 -3.62 -10.48 18.78
C ALA A 148 -4.08 -10.21 20.23
N ARG A 149 -5.15 -9.45 20.41
CA ARG A 149 -5.73 -9.17 21.73
C ARG A 149 -6.23 -10.44 22.43
N ALA A 150 -6.94 -11.29 21.70
CA ALA A 150 -7.48 -12.54 22.25
C ALA A 150 -6.38 -13.53 22.64
N ALA A 151 -5.34 -13.64 21.80
CA ALA A 151 -4.24 -14.57 22.04
C ALA A 151 -3.32 -14.14 23.20
N THR A 152 -3.13 -12.83 23.38
CA THR A 152 -2.21 -12.31 24.41
C THR A 152 -2.91 -11.91 25.72
N GLY A 153 -4.23 -11.71 25.70
CA GLY A 153 -4.98 -11.12 26.82
C GLY A 153 -4.66 -9.64 27.06
N ARG A 154 -3.92 -9.00 26.15
CA ARG A 154 -3.50 -7.60 26.21
C ARG A 154 -4.30 -6.76 25.24
N PHE A 155 -4.33 -5.43 25.38
CA PHE A 155 -5.15 -4.58 24.50
C PHE A 155 -4.36 -3.50 23.75
N LYS A 156 -3.15 -3.12 24.21
CA LYS A 156 -2.36 -2.10 23.57
C LYS A 156 -1.77 -2.60 22.25
N THR A 157 -1.62 -1.67 21.32
CA THR A 157 -0.91 -1.87 20.04
C THR A 157 0.11 -0.78 19.86
N LEU A 158 1.26 -1.10 19.29
CA LEU A 158 2.28 -0.15 18.87
C LEU A 158 2.40 -0.16 17.36
N SER A 159 2.60 1.00 16.75
CA SER A 159 2.77 1.16 15.31
C SER A 159 3.59 2.40 14.98
N PHE A 160 3.74 2.72 13.69
CA PHE A 160 4.42 3.94 13.27
C PHE A 160 3.46 5.10 13.04
N TRP A 161 3.92 6.32 13.38
CA TRP A 161 3.35 7.53 12.78
C TRP A 161 3.47 7.48 11.25
N ASP A 162 2.58 8.19 10.56
CA ASP A 162 2.49 8.28 9.10
C ASP A 162 2.22 6.93 8.39
N ALA A 163 1.84 5.88 9.12
CA ALA A 163 1.43 4.60 8.55
C ALA A 163 -0.06 4.60 8.22
N PHE A 164 -0.45 3.88 7.15
CA PHE A 164 -1.84 3.67 6.80
C PHE A 164 -2.18 2.17 6.83
N HIS A 165 -3.09 1.79 7.72
CA HIS A 165 -3.54 0.40 7.86
C HIS A 165 -5.03 0.20 7.57
N GLY A 166 -5.72 1.25 7.14
CA GLY A 166 -7.14 1.19 6.79
C GLY A 166 -7.95 2.33 7.41
N ALA A 167 -9.22 2.44 7.04
CA ALA A 167 -10.12 3.51 7.43
C ALA A 167 -11.21 3.10 8.45
N GLY A 168 -11.25 1.83 8.87
CA GLY A 168 -12.07 1.40 10.00
C GLY A 168 -11.53 1.96 11.31
N PHE A 169 -12.35 2.08 12.37
CA PHE A 169 -11.93 2.72 13.62
C PHE A 169 -10.69 2.08 14.25
N GLY A 170 -10.59 0.75 14.31
CA GLY A 170 -9.41 0.07 14.81
C GLY A 170 -8.21 0.25 13.88
N ALA A 171 -8.40 0.03 12.58
CA ALA A 171 -7.37 0.19 11.56
C ALA A 171 -6.84 1.63 11.48
N ALA A 172 -7.73 2.65 11.53
CA ALA A 172 -7.34 4.06 11.58
C ALA A 172 -6.64 4.41 12.90
N SER A 173 -7.02 3.76 14.02
CA SER A 173 -6.38 4.00 15.32
C SER A 173 -4.94 3.51 15.35
N VAL A 174 -4.65 2.35 14.75
CA VAL A 174 -3.29 1.81 14.62
C VAL A 174 -2.54 2.43 13.45
N GLY A 175 -3.22 3.07 12.49
CA GLY A 175 -2.60 3.95 11.51
C GLY A 175 -2.03 5.20 12.19
N GLY A 176 -1.06 5.85 11.55
CA GLY A 176 -0.41 7.07 12.06
C GLY A 176 -0.67 8.31 11.21
N GLU A 177 -1.27 8.14 10.04
CA GLU A 177 -1.48 9.24 9.09
C GLU A 177 -2.57 10.21 9.57
N ALA A 178 -2.22 11.49 9.69
CA ALA A 178 -3.06 12.53 10.28
C ALA A 178 -4.41 12.70 9.56
N LEU A 179 -4.44 12.49 8.25
CA LEU A 179 -5.65 12.61 7.42
C LEU A 179 -6.79 11.69 7.89
N PHE A 180 -6.45 10.49 8.37
CA PHE A 180 -7.42 9.48 8.81
C PHE A 180 -7.67 9.48 10.32
N ARG A 181 -6.93 10.30 11.06
CA ARG A 181 -6.97 10.37 12.54
C ARG A 181 -7.48 11.69 13.09
N GLY A 182 -7.72 12.67 12.24
CA GLY A 182 -8.06 14.04 12.62
C GLY A 182 -9.30 14.15 13.52
N LYS A 183 -9.46 15.31 14.16
CA LYS A 183 -10.55 15.60 15.13
C LYS A 183 -11.94 15.09 14.75
N PRO A 184 -12.39 15.17 13.47
CA PRO A 184 -13.74 14.69 13.11
C PRO A 184 -13.93 13.18 13.32
N HIS A 185 -12.84 12.39 13.37
CA HIS A 185 -12.89 10.93 13.44
C HIS A 185 -12.79 10.38 14.86
N GLY A 186 -12.52 11.24 15.86
CA GLY A 186 -12.36 10.80 17.25
C GLY A 186 -13.69 10.53 17.98
N PRO A 187 -13.63 9.84 19.15
CA PRO A 187 -12.44 9.26 19.76
C PRO A 187 -11.97 7.99 19.04
N LEU A 188 -10.65 7.86 18.91
CA LEU A 188 -10.03 6.66 18.37
C LEU A 188 -10.01 5.51 19.41
N MET A 189 -9.66 4.31 18.99
CA MET A 189 -9.57 3.14 19.87
C MET A 189 -8.50 3.35 20.95
N PRO A 190 -8.82 3.16 22.25
CA PRO A 190 -7.83 3.27 23.31
C PRO A 190 -6.69 2.26 23.19
N GLY A 191 -5.48 2.66 23.60
CA GLY A 191 -4.30 1.81 23.63
C GLY A 191 -3.61 1.65 22.28
N ALA A 192 -3.91 2.47 21.30
CA ALA A 192 -3.14 2.56 20.06
C ALA A 192 -2.03 3.63 20.24
N GLU A 193 -0.80 3.16 20.36
CA GLU A 193 0.39 3.99 20.58
C GLU A 193 1.28 3.99 19.33
N HIS A 194 2.10 5.04 19.18
CA HIS A 194 2.91 5.23 17.98
C HIS A 194 4.32 5.67 18.34
N VAL A 195 5.26 5.19 17.50
CA VAL A 195 6.63 5.69 17.47
C VAL A 195 6.91 6.33 16.13
N ALA A 196 7.88 7.23 16.06
CA ALA A 196 8.31 7.78 14.78
C ALA A 196 8.90 6.67 13.90
N PRO A 197 8.64 6.69 12.58
CA PRO A 197 9.22 5.72 11.68
C PRO A 197 10.72 5.96 11.47
N PHE A 198 11.44 4.94 11.02
CA PHE A 198 12.77 5.14 10.45
C PHE A 198 12.68 5.95 9.15
N GLY A 199 13.73 6.71 8.83
CA GLY A 199 13.81 7.50 7.61
C GLY A 199 15.26 7.68 7.17
N SER A 200 15.47 7.93 5.89
CA SER A 200 16.79 8.25 5.34
C SER A 200 17.12 9.74 5.48
N PHE A 201 16.12 10.58 5.50
CA PHE A 201 16.21 12.03 5.52
C PHE A 201 15.27 12.59 6.60
N ASN A 202 15.72 13.55 7.38
CA ASN A 202 14.92 14.15 8.48
C ASN A 202 14.35 13.16 9.51
N CYS A 203 15.12 12.12 9.87
CA CYS A 203 14.68 11.17 10.87
C CYS A 203 14.54 11.83 12.26
N PRO A 204 13.38 11.70 12.94
CA PRO A 204 13.16 12.28 14.27
C PRO A 204 14.16 11.83 15.36
N TYR A 205 14.78 10.68 15.16
CA TYR A 205 15.80 10.14 16.09
C TYR A 205 17.21 10.67 15.83
N GLY A 206 17.38 11.50 14.81
CA GLY A 206 18.70 11.85 14.30
C GLY A 206 19.34 10.65 13.59
N GLY A 207 20.61 10.78 13.30
CA GLY A 207 21.38 9.76 12.56
C GLY A 207 22.01 10.39 11.33
N ARG A 208 23.24 9.97 11.01
CA ARG A 208 24.00 10.50 9.88
C ARG A 208 23.70 9.74 8.59
N ASN A 209 23.02 8.60 8.72
CA ASN A 209 22.67 7.72 7.61
C ASN A 209 21.46 6.84 7.98
N ALA A 210 20.92 6.12 7.00
CA ALA A 210 19.76 5.26 7.16
C ALA A 210 19.98 4.14 8.22
N GLN A 211 21.21 3.61 8.35
CA GLN A 211 21.51 2.56 9.33
C GLN A 211 21.43 3.08 10.77
N GLU A 212 22.05 4.23 11.05
CA GLU A 212 22.00 4.85 12.39
C GLU A 212 20.56 5.23 12.78
N SER A 213 19.81 5.78 11.83
CA SER A 213 18.40 6.13 11.97
C SER A 213 17.54 4.90 12.29
N GLY A 214 17.68 3.83 11.50
CA GLY A 214 16.96 2.58 11.72
C GLY A 214 17.32 1.92 13.06
N ASP A 215 18.60 1.93 13.43
CA ASP A 215 19.05 1.39 14.71
C ASP A 215 18.47 2.18 15.91
N ALA A 216 18.38 3.49 15.79
CA ALA A 216 17.77 4.32 16.82
C ALA A 216 16.26 4.08 16.92
N CYS A 217 15.58 3.92 15.79
CA CYS A 217 14.16 3.55 15.73
C CYS A 217 13.92 2.18 16.39
N ALA A 218 14.71 1.16 16.04
CA ALA A 218 14.58 -0.19 16.62
C ALA A 218 14.79 -0.17 18.15
N ARG A 219 15.78 0.60 18.63
CA ARG A 219 15.98 0.79 20.09
C ARG A 219 14.80 1.48 20.76
N MET A 220 14.15 2.44 20.09
CA MET A 220 12.97 3.10 20.65
C MET A 220 11.78 2.13 20.73
N ILE A 221 11.55 1.32 19.70
CA ILE A 221 10.52 0.26 19.73
C ILE A 221 10.78 -0.69 20.91
N ASP A 222 12.00 -1.18 21.03
CA ASP A 222 12.40 -2.07 22.12
C ASP A 222 12.19 -1.43 23.51
N TYR A 223 12.56 -0.15 23.64
CA TYR A 223 12.39 0.60 24.88
C TYR A 223 10.91 0.71 25.26
N VAL A 224 10.02 1.08 24.33
CA VAL A 224 8.59 1.22 24.57
C VAL A 224 7.97 -0.12 24.94
N LEU A 225 8.21 -1.18 24.14
CA LEU A 225 7.68 -2.52 24.40
C LEU A 225 8.12 -3.06 25.77
N THR A 226 9.38 -2.79 26.16
CA THR A 226 9.92 -3.25 27.45
C THR A 226 9.35 -2.47 28.63
N ARG A 227 9.16 -1.15 28.49
CA ARG A 227 8.68 -0.29 29.59
C ARG A 227 7.22 -0.50 29.90
N GLU A 228 6.37 -0.59 28.89
CA GLU A 228 4.94 -0.79 29.04
C GLU A 228 4.58 -2.25 29.32
N GLY A 229 5.21 -3.21 28.63
CA GLY A 229 5.13 -4.65 28.87
C GLY A 229 3.77 -5.31 28.59
N ASP A 230 2.77 -4.58 28.07
CA ASP A 230 1.38 -5.04 27.90
C ASP A 230 0.84 -4.85 26.48
N PHE A 231 1.72 -4.73 25.49
CA PHE A 231 1.33 -4.68 24.10
C PHE A 231 0.86 -6.04 23.57
N ALA A 232 -0.33 -6.06 22.95
CA ALA A 232 -0.82 -7.22 22.22
C ALA A 232 -0.04 -7.42 20.91
N ALA A 233 0.23 -6.32 20.19
CA ALA A 233 0.93 -6.37 18.92
C ALA A 233 1.73 -5.11 18.63
N PHE A 234 2.80 -5.30 17.82
CA PHE A 234 3.42 -4.27 16.99
C PHE A 234 2.97 -4.48 15.55
N ILE A 235 2.42 -3.44 14.90
CA ILE A 235 1.87 -3.49 13.55
C ILE A 235 2.68 -2.59 12.65
N ALA A 236 3.15 -3.09 11.50
CA ALA A 236 3.88 -2.30 10.51
C ALA A 236 3.82 -2.89 9.10
N GLU A 237 4.04 -2.05 8.11
CA GLU A 237 4.43 -2.47 6.76
C GLU A 237 5.93 -2.82 6.77
N PRO A 238 6.36 -4.03 6.34
CA PRO A 238 7.80 -4.39 6.34
C PRO A 238 8.64 -3.49 5.42
N ILE A 239 8.06 -3.04 4.32
CA ILE A 239 8.52 -1.92 3.50
C ILE A 239 7.32 -0.98 3.36
N ARG A 240 7.46 0.26 3.77
CA ARG A 240 6.31 1.18 3.73
C ARG A 240 5.93 1.47 2.28
N ALA A 241 4.62 1.53 2.01
CA ALA A 241 4.09 1.85 0.68
C ALA A 241 4.39 3.31 0.24
N VAL A 242 4.70 4.18 1.18
CA VAL A 242 5.50 5.38 0.98
C VAL A 242 6.95 4.91 0.93
N PRO A 243 7.64 4.79 -0.19
CA PRO A 243 8.76 3.86 -0.32
C PRO A 243 9.90 4.08 0.70
N TYR A 244 9.71 3.60 1.91
CA TYR A 244 10.74 3.57 2.94
C TYR A 244 11.18 2.13 3.17
N VAL A 245 12.42 1.84 2.76
CA VAL A 245 13.04 0.53 2.91
C VAL A 245 13.84 0.52 4.22
N PRO A 246 13.58 -0.41 5.12
CA PRO A 246 14.34 -0.49 6.37
C PRO A 246 15.80 -0.86 6.10
N PRO A 247 16.75 -0.36 6.91
CA PRO A 247 18.15 -0.74 6.80
C PRO A 247 18.35 -2.21 7.22
N PRO A 248 19.42 -2.87 6.75
CA PRO A 248 19.71 -4.26 7.07
C PRO A 248 19.68 -4.55 8.57
N GLY A 249 19.00 -5.62 8.96
CA GLY A 249 18.90 -6.07 10.35
C GLY A 249 17.87 -5.30 11.22
N PHE A 250 17.19 -4.31 10.69
CA PHE A 250 16.15 -3.58 11.42
C PHE A 250 15.04 -4.52 11.93
N TRP A 251 14.42 -5.27 11.05
CA TRP A 251 13.31 -6.17 11.43
C TRP A 251 13.75 -7.31 12.34
N ARG A 252 14.98 -7.74 12.25
CA ARG A 252 15.51 -8.75 13.19
C ARG A 252 15.53 -8.21 14.63
N LYS A 253 15.99 -6.97 14.83
CA LYS A 253 15.99 -6.31 16.14
C LYS A 253 14.59 -6.11 16.68
N VAL A 254 13.64 -5.72 15.82
CA VAL A 254 12.23 -5.57 16.18
C VAL A 254 11.61 -6.92 16.54
N ARG A 255 11.89 -8.00 15.78
CA ARG A 255 11.42 -9.35 16.09
C ARG A 255 11.93 -9.82 17.44
N GLU A 256 13.22 -9.65 17.73
CA GLU A 256 13.83 -9.98 19.02
C GLU A 256 13.18 -9.23 20.19
N ALA A 257 12.84 -7.95 19.99
CA ALA A 257 12.14 -7.16 21.00
C ALA A 257 10.70 -7.68 21.23
N CYS A 258 9.98 -7.99 20.16
CA CYS A 258 8.64 -8.58 20.23
C CYS A 258 8.66 -9.95 20.95
N ASP A 259 9.58 -10.82 20.60
CA ASP A 259 9.72 -12.15 21.23
C ASP A 259 10.00 -12.04 22.73
N ARG A 260 10.93 -11.16 23.13
CA ARG A 260 11.30 -10.97 24.52
C ARG A 260 10.16 -10.43 25.37
N THR A 261 9.30 -9.58 24.81
CA THR A 261 8.18 -8.94 25.51
C THR A 261 6.85 -9.73 25.39
N GLY A 262 6.82 -10.77 24.56
CA GLY A 262 5.62 -11.51 24.21
C GLY A 262 4.60 -10.68 23.43
N THR A 263 5.07 -9.69 22.69
CA THR A 263 4.27 -8.85 21.77
C THR A 263 4.22 -9.53 20.41
N LEU A 264 3.05 -9.66 19.81
CA LEU A 264 2.92 -10.25 18.47
C LEU A 264 3.37 -9.25 17.40
N LEU A 265 4.09 -9.74 16.38
CA LEU A 265 4.47 -8.95 15.21
C LEU A 265 3.43 -9.18 14.11
N ILE A 266 2.78 -8.11 13.68
CA ILE A 266 1.83 -8.12 12.55
C ILE A 266 2.47 -7.36 11.39
N PHE A 267 2.66 -8.04 10.26
CA PHE A 267 3.07 -7.38 9.04
C PHE A 267 1.87 -7.10 8.12
N ASP A 268 1.67 -5.83 7.82
CA ASP A 268 0.75 -5.37 6.80
C ASP A 268 1.45 -5.38 5.44
N GLU A 269 1.22 -6.43 4.67
CA GLU A 269 1.68 -6.56 3.30
C GLU A 269 0.57 -6.36 2.26
N ILE A 270 -0.52 -5.71 2.66
CA ILE A 270 -1.61 -5.36 1.75
C ILE A 270 -1.09 -4.60 0.51
N PRO A 271 -0.19 -3.59 0.64
CA PRO A 271 0.31 -2.87 -0.53
C PRO A 271 1.56 -3.47 -1.16
N THR A 272 2.33 -4.29 -0.45
CA THR A 272 3.70 -4.64 -0.82
C THR A 272 3.94 -6.13 -1.04
N GLY A 273 3.02 -6.98 -0.64
CA GLY A 273 3.07 -8.42 -0.89
C GLY A 273 2.79 -8.82 -2.34
N LEU A 274 2.77 -10.11 -2.57
CA LEU A 274 2.42 -10.74 -3.87
C LEU A 274 3.31 -10.27 -5.02
N GLY A 275 4.62 -10.21 -4.79
CA GLY A 275 5.60 -9.94 -5.84
C GLY A 275 6.03 -8.48 -5.98
N LYS A 276 5.34 -7.51 -5.37
CA LYS A 276 5.57 -6.08 -5.60
C LYS A 276 7.03 -5.65 -5.37
N THR A 277 7.70 -6.22 -4.39
CA THR A 277 9.07 -5.87 -4.02
C THR A 277 10.14 -6.76 -4.65
N GLY A 278 9.77 -7.64 -5.60
CA GLY A 278 10.69 -8.62 -6.20
C GLY A 278 10.93 -9.88 -5.35
N ARG A 279 10.11 -10.06 -4.32
CA ARG A 279 9.91 -11.29 -3.53
C ARG A 279 8.43 -11.52 -3.42
N MET A 280 7.99 -12.77 -3.18
CA MET A 280 6.56 -13.05 -3.00
C MET A 280 5.99 -12.23 -1.84
N PHE A 281 6.73 -12.15 -0.72
CA PHE A 281 6.40 -11.29 0.41
C PHE A 281 7.57 -10.37 0.77
N SER A 282 7.26 -9.14 1.20
CA SER A 282 8.27 -8.14 1.54
C SER A 282 9.13 -8.54 2.74
N CYS A 283 8.56 -9.25 3.71
CA CYS A 283 9.27 -9.73 4.90
C CYS A 283 10.40 -10.73 4.58
N GLU A 284 10.36 -11.39 3.41
CA GLU A 284 11.40 -12.30 2.97
C GLU A 284 12.76 -11.61 2.72
N HIS A 285 12.75 -10.28 2.46
CA HIS A 285 13.99 -9.53 2.28
C HIS A 285 14.87 -9.51 3.53
N ASP A 286 14.26 -9.50 4.70
CA ASP A 286 14.96 -9.45 5.99
C ASP A 286 15.00 -10.81 6.70
N GLY A 287 14.35 -11.83 6.12
CA GLY A 287 14.26 -13.19 6.68
C GLY A 287 13.52 -13.22 8.02
N VAL A 288 12.53 -12.34 8.21
CA VAL A 288 11.73 -12.26 9.44
C VAL A 288 10.31 -12.72 9.16
N THR A 289 9.87 -13.73 9.91
CA THR A 289 8.49 -14.22 9.87
C THR A 289 7.64 -13.48 10.92
N PRO A 290 6.51 -12.85 10.54
CA PRO A 290 5.57 -12.28 11.51
C PRO A 290 4.73 -13.37 12.19
N ASP A 291 4.02 -13.01 13.25
CA ASP A 291 3.01 -13.86 13.87
C ASP A 291 1.69 -13.83 13.08
N ILE A 292 1.41 -12.69 12.44
CA ILE A 292 0.27 -12.49 11.55
C ILE A 292 0.73 -11.72 10.31
N LEU A 293 0.40 -12.23 9.14
CA LEU A 293 0.61 -11.58 7.85
C LEU A 293 -0.74 -11.14 7.27
N VAL A 294 -0.86 -9.86 6.91
CA VAL A 294 -2.09 -9.33 6.32
C VAL A 294 -1.88 -9.04 4.85
N LEU A 295 -2.77 -9.58 4.00
CA LEU A 295 -2.73 -9.48 2.55
C LEU A 295 -4.02 -8.85 2.01
N GLY A 296 -3.96 -8.22 0.85
CA GLY A 296 -5.13 -7.60 0.21
C GLY A 296 -4.78 -7.00 -1.15
N LYS A 297 -5.49 -5.95 -1.56
CA LYS A 297 -5.23 -5.22 -2.82
C LYS A 297 -5.02 -6.15 -4.03
N GLY A 298 -3.75 -6.39 -4.40
CA GLY A 298 -3.37 -7.25 -5.52
C GLY A 298 -3.90 -8.68 -5.43
N LEU A 299 -4.28 -9.16 -4.25
CA LEU A 299 -4.80 -10.51 -4.03
C LEU A 299 -6.04 -10.81 -4.89
N GLY A 300 -6.92 -9.83 -5.10
CA GLY A 300 -8.11 -9.98 -5.95
C GLY A 300 -7.88 -9.70 -7.44
N GLY A 301 -6.62 -9.56 -7.87
CA GLY A 301 -6.22 -9.35 -9.26
C GLY A 301 -6.70 -8.03 -9.87
N GLY A 302 -7.01 -7.03 -9.02
CA GLY A 302 -7.52 -5.73 -9.46
C GLY A 302 -9.00 -5.75 -9.92
N ILE A 303 -9.69 -6.87 -9.77
CA ILE A 303 -11.11 -7.00 -10.18
C ILE A 303 -12.03 -7.17 -8.97
N LEU A 304 -11.67 -8.05 -8.04
CA LEU A 304 -12.54 -8.39 -6.91
C LEU A 304 -11.89 -8.00 -5.56
N PRO A 305 -12.68 -7.43 -4.63
CA PRO A 305 -12.18 -7.12 -3.29
C PRO A 305 -12.07 -8.40 -2.46
N ILE A 306 -10.87 -8.69 -1.99
CA ILE A 306 -10.57 -9.75 -1.02
C ILE A 306 -9.29 -9.39 -0.27
N ALA A 307 -9.26 -9.73 1.02
CA ALA A 307 -8.09 -9.64 1.87
C ALA A 307 -8.03 -10.86 2.81
N ALA A 308 -6.89 -11.07 3.44
CA ALA A 308 -6.66 -12.20 4.34
C ALA A 308 -5.79 -11.79 5.52
N ALA A 309 -6.15 -12.24 6.72
CA ALA A 309 -5.25 -12.35 7.84
C ALA A 309 -4.76 -13.81 7.92
N VAL A 310 -3.44 -14.02 7.78
CA VAL A 310 -2.80 -15.33 7.80
C VAL A 310 -1.98 -15.42 9.09
N CYS A 311 -2.35 -16.33 9.98
CA CYS A 311 -1.82 -16.44 11.32
C CYS A 311 -1.06 -17.76 11.53
N ARG A 312 -0.13 -17.78 12.46
CA ARG A 312 0.44 -19.05 12.94
C ARG A 312 -0.62 -19.86 13.71
N PRO A 313 -0.53 -21.21 13.72
CA PRO A 313 -1.58 -22.08 14.30
C PRO A 313 -1.93 -21.79 15.74
N GLU A 314 -0.96 -21.37 16.55
CA GLU A 314 -1.13 -21.10 17.97
C GLU A 314 -2.04 -19.92 18.27
N LEU A 315 -2.30 -19.07 17.26
CA LEU A 315 -3.21 -17.95 17.35
C LEU A 315 -4.67 -18.30 16.99
N ASP A 316 -4.98 -19.58 16.72
CA ASP A 316 -6.34 -20.06 16.48
C ASP A 316 -7.12 -20.21 17.81
N VAL A 317 -7.34 -19.07 18.47
CA VAL A 317 -7.96 -18.99 19.81
C VAL A 317 -9.42 -18.53 19.77
N GLY A 318 -9.99 -18.37 18.57
CA GLY A 318 -11.31 -17.76 18.36
C GLY A 318 -12.52 -18.67 18.57
N GLY A 319 -12.34 -19.91 19.01
CA GLY A 319 -13.43 -20.90 19.06
C GLY A 319 -14.69 -20.49 19.83
N ALA A 320 -14.55 -19.60 20.82
CA ALA A 320 -15.68 -19.06 21.60
C ALA A 320 -16.11 -17.64 21.17
N TRP A 321 -15.44 -17.04 20.17
CA TRP A 321 -15.64 -15.65 19.79
C TRP A 321 -15.76 -15.50 18.26
N ALA A 322 -16.29 -14.37 17.79
CA ALA A 322 -16.29 -13.99 16.37
C ALA A 322 -15.28 -12.86 16.14
N PHE A 323 -14.14 -13.15 15.52
CA PHE A 323 -13.16 -12.12 15.09
C PHE A 323 -13.65 -11.32 13.89
N GLY A 324 -14.37 -11.99 12.97
CA GLY A 324 -15.06 -11.40 11.83
C GLY A 324 -16.44 -12.05 11.67
N HIS A 325 -17.33 -11.38 10.97
CA HIS A 325 -18.64 -11.91 10.58
C HIS A 325 -19.01 -11.31 9.22
N TYR A 326 -18.10 -11.47 8.27
CA TYR A 326 -18.27 -10.91 6.94
C TYR A 326 -19.11 -11.86 6.10
N THR A 327 -20.18 -11.36 5.50
CA THR A 327 -21.08 -12.18 4.66
C THR A 327 -20.33 -12.90 3.56
N HIS A 328 -19.30 -12.25 2.99
CA HIS A 328 -18.51 -12.75 1.87
C HIS A 328 -17.12 -13.30 2.25
N GLU A 329 -16.89 -13.68 3.52
CA GLU A 329 -15.57 -14.14 3.98
C GLU A 329 -15.04 -15.39 3.24
N LYS A 330 -15.92 -16.27 2.77
CA LYS A 330 -15.59 -17.46 1.98
C LYS A 330 -16.33 -17.47 0.64
N ASN A 331 -16.47 -16.30 0.04
CA ASN A 331 -17.13 -16.19 -1.26
C ASN A 331 -16.32 -16.96 -2.33
N PRO A 332 -16.93 -17.94 -3.02
CA PRO A 332 -16.22 -18.79 -3.97
C PRO A 332 -15.65 -18.00 -5.17
N VAL A 333 -16.29 -16.91 -5.58
CA VAL A 333 -15.84 -16.10 -6.73
C VAL A 333 -14.61 -15.29 -6.36
N THR A 334 -14.61 -14.63 -5.19
CA THR A 334 -13.45 -13.83 -4.73
C THR A 334 -12.25 -14.72 -4.39
N THR A 335 -12.50 -15.88 -3.76
CA THR A 335 -11.42 -16.82 -3.42
C THR A 335 -10.85 -17.52 -4.68
N ARG A 336 -11.68 -17.87 -5.68
CA ARG A 336 -11.21 -18.37 -6.97
C ARG A 336 -10.37 -17.32 -7.71
N ALA A 337 -10.80 -16.06 -7.69
CA ALA A 337 -10.05 -14.98 -8.31
C ALA A 337 -8.67 -14.79 -7.63
N ALA A 338 -8.62 -14.82 -6.32
CA ALA A 338 -7.36 -14.71 -5.57
C ALA A 338 -6.41 -15.87 -5.84
N LEU A 339 -6.92 -17.09 -5.87
CA LEU A 339 -6.14 -18.28 -6.21
C LEU A 339 -5.55 -18.17 -7.62
N GLU A 340 -6.37 -17.81 -8.61
CA GLU A 340 -5.92 -17.62 -10.00
C GLU A 340 -4.89 -16.48 -10.11
N THR A 341 -5.07 -15.40 -9.36
CA THR A 341 -4.10 -14.29 -9.33
C THR A 341 -2.72 -14.76 -8.85
N ILE A 342 -2.65 -15.54 -7.78
CA ILE A 342 -1.39 -16.11 -7.29
C ILE A 342 -0.77 -17.04 -8.34
N GLN A 343 -1.58 -17.91 -8.97
CA GLN A 343 -1.12 -18.81 -10.02
C GLN A 343 -0.56 -18.05 -11.23
N ILE A 344 -1.22 -16.96 -11.65
CA ILE A 344 -0.70 -16.11 -12.75
C ILE A 344 0.65 -15.50 -12.36
N ILE A 345 0.78 -14.99 -11.14
CA ILE A 345 2.06 -14.40 -10.66
C ILE A 345 3.19 -15.42 -10.73
N GLU A 346 2.93 -16.66 -10.33
CA GLU A 346 3.92 -17.75 -10.36
C GLU A 346 4.22 -18.23 -11.79
N ASP A 347 3.17 -18.57 -12.56
CA ASP A 347 3.31 -19.15 -13.89
C ASP A 347 4.00 -18.21 -14.90
N GLU A 348 3.77 -16.91 -14.77
CA GLU A 348 4.33 -15.90 -15.67
C GLU A 348 5.64 -15.28 -15.16
N GLY A 349 6.19 -15.77 -14.03
CA GLY A 349 7.46 -15.30 -13.48
C GLY A 349 7.46 -13.83 -13.11
N LEU A 350 6.32 -13.32 -12.59
CA LEU A 350 6.13 -11.89 -12.41
C LEU A 350 6.93 -11.34 -11.21
N VAL A 351 7.27 -12.17 -10.24
CA VAL A 351 8.15 -11.80 -9.11
C VAL A 351 9.56 -11.51 -9.60
N GLU A 352 10.09 -12.39 -10.44
CA GLU A 352 11.42 -12.26 -11.07
C GLU A 352 11.47 -11.07 -12.02
N ASN A 353 10.38 -10.83 -12.78
CA ASN A 353 10.29 -9.65 -13.63
C ASN A 353 10.36 -8.37 -12.79
N ALA A 354 9.58 -8.28 -11.70
CA ALA A 354 9.61 -7.12 -10.81
C ALA A 354 11.00 -6.91 -10.17
N ALA A 355 11.69 -7.98 -9.79
CA ALA A 355 13.04 -7.89 -9.25
C ALA A 355 14.02 -7.33 -10.29
N ARG A 356 14.04 -7.93 -11.48
CA ARG A 356 15.00 -7.58 -12.55
C ARG A 356 14.74 -6.18 -13.14
N VAL A 357 13.51 -5.91 -13.59
CA VAL A 357 13.16 -4.61 -14.20
C VAL A 357 13.19 -3.50 -13.17
N GLY A 358 12.78 -3.78 -11.93
CA GLY A 358 12.85 -2.84 -10.82
C GLY A 358 14.27 -2.45 -10.45
N GLN A 359 15.21 -3.40 -10.48
CA GLN A 359 16.63 -3.11 -10.25
C GLN A 359 17.19 -2.15 -11.31
N CYS A 360 16.95 -2.44 -12.60
CA CYS A 360 17.37 -1.54 -13.71
C CYS A 360 16.76 -0.15 -13.58
N ALA A 361 15.48 -0.07 -13.19
CA ALA A 361 14.81 1.21 -12.99
C ALA A 361 15.42 2.00 -11.82
N LEU A 362 15.69 1.35 -10.68
CA LEU A 362 16.34 2.01 -9.53
C LEU A 362 17.74 2.51 -9.86
N GLU A 363 18.54 1.74 -10.59
CA GLU A 363 19.88 2.16 -11.05
C GLU A 363 19.80 3.41 -11.94
N ARG A 364 18.85 3.45 -12.88
CA ARG A 364 18.61 4.64 -13.70
C ARG A 364 18.17 5.83 -12.84
N LEU A 365 17.23 5.65 -11.94
CA LEU A 365 16.74 6.72 -11.05
C LEU A 365 17.84 7.24 -10.12
N GLU A 366 18.71 6.37 -9.60
CA GLU A 366 19.84 6.78 -8.77
C GLU A 366 20.78 7.75 -9.51
N SER A 367 21.00 7.54 -10.82
CA SER A 367 21.79 8.44 -11.65
C SER A 367 21.20 9.86 -11.79
N TRP A 368 19.92 10.03 -11.46
CA TRP A 368 19.29 11.36 -11.50
C TRP A 368 19.80 12.30 -10.42
N LYS A 369 20.35 11.79 -9.32
CA LYS A 369 20.97 12.60 -8.26
C LYS A 369 22.15 13.44 -8.77
N ASP A 370 22.84 12.96 -9.79
CA ASP A 370 23.95 13.70 -10.42
C ASP A 370 23.46 14.78 -11.40
N ARG A 371 22.20 14.72 -11.82
CA ARG A 371 21.62 15.55 -12.88
C ARG A 371 20.57 16.55 -12.38
N PHE A 372 19.86 16.17 -11.33
CA PHE A 372 18.80 16.96 -10.71
C PHE A 372 19.13 17.20 -9.24
N THR A 373 19.54 18.41 -8.92
CA THR A 373 19.94 18.80 -7.55
C THR A 373 18.79 18.67 -6.53
N GLU A 374 17.55 18.69 -7.03
CA GLU A 374 16.34 18.50 -6.25
C GLU A 374 16.12 17.05 -5.84
N VAL A 375 16.71 16.08 -6.55
CA VAL A 375 16.61 14.65 -6.20
C VAL A 375 17.61 14.35 -5.08
N VAL A 376 17.11 14.24 -3.86
CA VAL A 376 17.97 14.03 -2.67
C VAL A 376 18.08 12.57 -2.27
N ASP A 377 17.08 11.75 -2.58
CA ASP A 377 17.10 10.32 -2.30
C ASP A 377 16.31 9.52 -3.35
N VAL A 378 16.82 8.34 -3.67
CA VAL A 378 16.13 7.33 -4.48
C VAL A 378 16.15 6.03 -3.71
N ARG A 379 15.00 5.43 -3.53
CA ARG A 379 14.85 4.20 -2.74
C ARG A 379 13.74 3.32 -3.25
N GLY A 380 13.83 2.04 -2.94
CA GLY A 380 12.79 1.08 -3.31
C GLY A 380 13.28 -0.34 -3.35
N ARG A 381 12.38 -1.25 -3.68
CA ARG A 381 12.65 -2.65 -4.02
C ARG A 381 11.63 -3.14 -5.04
N GLY A 382 12.12 -3.82 -6.07
CA GLY A 382 11.25 -4.29 -7.15
C GLY A 382 10.45 -3.14 -7.78
N PHE A 383 9.15 -3.28 -7.83
CA PHE A 383 8.22 -2.30 -8.38
C PHE A 383 7.57 -1.39 -7.32
N LEU A 384 8.25 -1.15 -6.24
CA LEU A 384 7.93 -0.09 -5.28
C LEU A 384 9.11 0.86 -5.22
N MET A 385 9.00 2.02 -5.85
CA MET A 385 10.10 2.98 -6.04
C MET A 385 9.67 4.38 -5.59
N GLY A 386 10.58 5.12 -4.97
CA GLY A 386 10.39 6.49 -4.53
C GLY A 386 11.56 7.38 -4.89
N ILE A 387 11.25 8.58 -5.38
CA ILE A 387 12.20 9.64 -5.66
C ILE A 387 11.83 10.81 -4.74
N GLU A 388 12.67 11.12 -3.77
CA GLU A 388 12.42 12.21 -2.82
C GLU A 388 13.04 13.50 -3.33
N LEU A 389 12.20 14.55 -3.34
CA LEU A 389 12.58 15.87 -3.80
C LEU A 389 12.72 16.84 -2.61
N ALA A 390 13.79 17.66 -2.61
CA ALA A 390 13.99 18.72 -1.64
C ALA A 390 14.51 20.00 -2.32
N GLY A 391 14.30 21.14 -1.68
CA GLY A 391 14.83 22.42 -2.14
C GLY A 391 16.37 22.47 -2.02
N ASN A 392 17.01 23.21 -2.92
CA ASN A 392 18.48 23.26 -3.02
C ASN A 392 19.15 23.92 -1.80
N ASP A 393 18.55 24.97 -1.22
CA ASP A 393 19.21 25.80 -0.21
C ASP A 393 19.02 25.31 1.22
N ASP A 394 17.89 24.71 1.53
CA ASP A 394 17.51 24.36 2.92
C ASP A 394 17.07 22.90 3.10
N LYS A 395 17.11 22.12 2.04
CA LYS A 395 16.67 20.72 2.02
C LYS A 395 15.23 20.49 2.52
N ARG A 396 14.37 21.52 2.48
CA ARG A 396 12.95 21.33 2.75
C ARG A 396 12.26 20.57 1.64
N PRO A 397 11.18 19.85 1.97
CA PRO A 397 10.42 19.11 0.96
C PRO A 397 10.00 19.99 -0.22
N ALA A 398 10.34 19.58 -1.44
CA ALA A 398 10.02 20.32 -2.67
C ALA A 398 8.60 19.96 -3.16
N LYS A 399 7.57 20.19 -2.35
CA LYS A 399 6.18 19.79 -2.64
C LYS A 399 5.66 20.37 -3.97
N ALA A 400 5.94 21.65 -4.23
CA ALA A 400 5.50 22.30 -5.47
C ALA A 400 6.14 21.71 -6.72
N ILE A 401 7.43 21.31 -6.67
CA ILE A 401 8.10 20.64 -7.78
C ILE A 401 7.51 19.25 -8.00
N ALA A 402 7.27 18.50 -6.91
CA ALA A 402 6.67 17.16 -6.98
C ALA A 402 5.26 17.21 -7.61
N GLU A 403 4.44 18.17 -7.20
CA GLU A 403 3.10 18.34 -7.75
C GLU A 403 3.11 18.77 -9.23
N ARG A 404 3.95 19.72 -9.62
CA ARG A 404 4.11 20.07 -11.03
C ARG A 404 4.61 18.89 -11.87
N THR A 405 5.54 18.11 -11.32
CA THR A 405 6.03 16.89 -11.99
C THR A 405 4.91 15.89 -12.22
N LEU A 406 4.02 15.72 -11.24
CA LEU A 406 2.85 14.84 -11.36
C LEU A 406 1.94 15.26 -12.52
N TYR A 407 1.56 16.53 -12.59
CA TYR A 407 0.66 17.01 -13.63
C TYR A 407 1.31 17.07 -15.02
N ASN A 408 2.60 17.45 -15.12
CA ASN A 408 3.36 17.37 -16.36
C ASN A 408 3.45 15.92 -16.88
N ALA A 409 3.64 14.95 -16.00
CA ALA A 409 3.69 13.53 -16.37
C ALA A 409 2.32 13.03 -16.85
N LEU A 410 1.23 13.43 -16.18
CA LEU A 410 -0.13 13.12 -16.61
C LEU A 410 -0.43 13.64 -18.02
N GLU A 411 0.00 14.86 -18.33
CA GLU A 411 -0.14 15.42 -19.69
C GLU A 411 0.60 14.60 -20.75
N ASN A 412 1.69 13.96 -20.37
CA ASN A 412 2.50 13.11 -21.24
C ASN A 412 2.17 11.62 -21.14
N GLY A 413 1.05 11.25 -20.48
CA GLY A 413 0.52 9.90 -20.47
C GLY A 413 1.12 8.97 -19.41
N LEU A 414 1.62 9.50 -18.29
CA LEU A 414 2.06 8.71 -17.12
C LEU A 414 1.26 9.12 -15.87
N SER A 415 0.60 8.15 -15.24
CA SER A 415 -0.08 8.28 -13.95
C SER A 415 0.76 7.63 -12.85
N PHE A 416 1.06 8.37 -11.80
CA PHE A 416 1.66 7.91 -10.56
C PHE A 416 1.12 8.74 -9.39
N LYS A 417 1.61 8.57 -8.18
CA LYS A 417 1.20 9.41 -7.04
C LYS A 417 2.38 10.09 -6.37
N THR A 418 2.12 11.19 -5.69
CA THR A 418 3.03 11.73 -4.69
C THR A 418 2.67 11.21 -3.30
N THR A 419 3.67 10.97 -2.47
CA THR A 419 3.51 10.63 -1.06
C THR A 419 4.36 11.57 -0.21
N MET A 420 3.99 11.80 1.05
CA MET A 420 4.65 12.79 1.93
C MET A 420 4.76 14.20 1.29
N GLY A 421 4.00 14.46 0.24
CA GLY A 421 3.98 15.69 -0.52
C GLY A 421 5.19 15.92 -1.45
N ASN A 422 6.30 15.22 -1.29
CA ASN A 422 7.54 15.43 -2.04
C ASN A 422 8.21 14.16 -2.57
N VAL A 423 7.60 13.00 -2.37
CA VAL A 423 8.11 11.72 -2.88
C VAL A 423 7.29 11.30 -4.09
N LEU A 424 7.92 11.25 -5.27
CA LEU A 424 7.32 10.66 -6.47
C LEU A 424 7.33 9.14 -6.28
N THR A 425 6.15 8.54 -6.17
CA THR A 425 5.99 7.13 -5.85
C THR A 425 5.46 6.36 -7.05
N LEU A 426 6.27 5.41 -7.52
CA LEU A 426 5.98 4.55 -8.66
C LEU A 426 5.69 3.13 -8.18
N THR A 427 4.54 2.60 -8.57
CA THR A 427 4.11 1.25 -8.21
C THR A 427 3.54 0.50 -9.43
N PRO A 428 4.36 0.26 -10.48
CA PRO A 428 3.91 -0.38 -11.71
C PRO A 428 3.32 -1.77 -11.48
N PRO A 429 2.41 -2.25 -12.35
CA PRO A 429 1.98 -3.63 -12.33
C PRO A 429 3.14 -4.58 -12.66
N LEU A 430 3.12 -5.80 -12.10
CA LEU A 430 4.22 -6.76 -12.22
C LEU A 430 4.47 -7.22 -13.68
N VAL A 431 3.49 -7.06 -14.54
CA VAL A 431 3.56 -7.38 -15.98
C VAL A 431 4.31 -6.31 -16.79
N THR A 432 4.76 -5.22 -16.18
CA THR A 432 5.47 -4.14 -16.87
C THR A 432 6.78 -4.63 -17.44
N SER A 433 6.95 -4.51 -18.77
CA SER A 433 8.19 -4.87 -19.44
C SER A 433 9.27 -3.81 -19.27
N GLN A 434 10.53 -4.17 -19.56
CA GLN A 434 11.65 -3.21 -19.55
C GLN A 434 11.38 -1.99 -20.45
N ALA A 435 10.92 -2.22 -21.68
CA ALA A 435 10.63 -1.12 -22.62
C ALA A 435 9.52 -0.19 -22.13
N GLN A 436 8.49 -0.73 -21.47
CA GLN A 436 7.42 0.07 -20.86
C GLN A 436 7.92 0.86 -19.64
N MET A 437 8.80 0.27 -18.85
CA MET A 437 9.47 0.96 -17.75
C MET A 437 10.33 2.12 -18.26
N ASP A 438 11.14 1.86 -19.27
CA ASP A 438 12.01 2.90 -19.88
C ASP A 438 11.19 4.05 -20.44
N GLN A 439 10.08 3.75 -21.16
CA GLN A 439 9.15 4.77 -21.63
C GLN A 439 8.56 5.62 -20.51
N ALA A 440 8.13 4.98 -19.41
CA ALA A 440 7.57 5.69 -18.27
C ALA A 440 8.62 6.59 -17.58
N LEU A 441 9.86 6.11 -17.46
CA LEU A 441 10.95 6.89 -16.88
C LEU A 441 11.38 8.05 -17.79
N ASP A 442 11.31 7.91 -19.13
CA ASP A 442 11.56 9.02 -20.08
C ASP A 442 10.52 10.14 -19.91
N ILE A 443 9.23 9.76 -19.75
CA ILE A 443 8.15 10.71 -19.47
C ILE A 443 8.39 11.41 -18.13
N LEU A 444 8.71 10.67 -17.09
CA LEU A 444 8.92 11.22 -15.76
C LEU A 444 10.13 12.17 -15.71
N GLU A 445 11.23 11.81 -16.36
CA GLU A 445 12.43 12.63 -16.48
C GLU A 445 12.16 13.97 -17.17
N THR A 446 11.41 13.92 -18.27
CA THR A 446 10.99 15.11 -19.02
C THR A 446 10.07 16.00 -18.16
N ALA A 447 9.12 15.37 -17.43
CA ALA A 447 8.19 16.07 -16.55
C ALA A 447 8.90 16.76 -15.37
N LEU A 448 9.90 16.11 -14.76
CA LEU A 448 10.71 16.68 -13.68
C LEU A 448 11.58 17.85 -14.21
N ALA A 449 12.21 17.68 -15.36
CA ALA A 449 13.01 18.73 -15.98
C ALA A 449 12.18 19.99 -16.30
N ALA A 450 10.95 19.84 -16.74
CA ALA A 450 10.02 20.96 -16.96
C ALA A 450 9.57 21.61 -15.65
N ALA A 451 9.28 20.80 -14.62
CA ALA A 451 8.76 21.28 -13.34
C ALA A 451 9.75 22.14 -12.54
N ARG A 452 11.05 21.93 -12.70
CA ARG A 452 12.11 22.69 -12.01
C ARG A 452 12.32 24.10 -12.57
N ASN A 453 11.94 24.33 -13.84
CA ASN A 453 12.18 25.60 -14.56
C ASN A 453 10.96 26.55 -14.48
N ALA A 454 9.86 26.12 -13.92
CA ALA A 454 8.63 26.86 -13.70
C ALA A 454 8.50 27.32 -12.23
#